data_d24836337c7fba0472a1f82d9293fb5b
#
_entry.id   d24836337c7fba0472a1f82d9293fb5b
#
_cell.length_a   1.000
_cell.length_b   1.000
_cell.length_c   1.000
_cell.angle_alpha   90.00
_cell.angle_beta   90.00
_cell.angle_gamma   90.00
#
_symmetry.space_group_name_H-M   'P 1'
#
loop_
_entity.id
_entity.type
_entity.pdbx_description
1 polymer ?
#
loop_
_entity_poly.entity_id
_entity_poly.type
_entity_poly.pdbx_seq_one_letter_code
_entity_poly.pdbx_strand_id
1 'polypeptide(L)'
;MELPTIMGQRSADVSTQTLSRYRLVAYPDMLTDLQIKAEQAYIQRQYQTSIPSEQSGIVVAEFMAREDMEATLIRWMHRIISTQSSFRVNIQGFGALSSKHLYLRVQEQQPFHQLAGAMQVIDQYIRSYDYPPVKRFTHPCLPLTGAVPEKAFDQVMQEFASRKLDLSFEVKELMLVRSRHESEAGKQINLFRLQPGT
;
A
#
# COMPACT_ATOMS: atom_id res chain seq x y z
N MET A 1 -48.45 37.12 32.42
CA MET A 1 -47.00 37.27 32.49
C MET A 1 -46.39 35.94 32.14
N GLU A 2 -46.21 35.72 30.84
CA GLU A 2 -45.70 34.44 30.31
C GLU A 2 -44.21 34.53 30.04
N LEU A 3 -43.45 33.56 30.55
CA LEU A 3 -42.03 33.44 30.32
C LEU A 3 -41.76 32.67 29.02
N PRO A 4 -40.88 33.09 28.11
CA PRO A 4 -40.56 32.35 26.93
C PRO A 4 -39.61 31.20 27.27
N THR A 5 -40.03 29.98 26.92
CA THR A 5 -39.21 28.76 26.93
C THR A 5 -38.19 28.83 25.79
N ILE A 6 -36.94 29.08 26.09
CA ILE A 6 -35.85 28.97 25.14
C ILE A 6 -35.48 27.50 25.01
N MET A 7 -36.08 26.83 24.03
CA MET A 7 -35.57 25.53 23.53
C MET A 7 -34.29 25.78 22.74
N GLY A 8 -33.16 25.59 23.40
CA GLY A 8 -31.85 25.50 22.73
C GLY A 8 -31.79 24.21 21.92
N GLN A 9 -32.05 24.30 20.61
CA GLN A 9 -31.66 23.27 19.66
C GLN A 9 -30.12 23.18 19.64
N ARG A 10 -29.59 22.23 20.38
CA ARG A 10 -28.24 21.74 20.10
C ARG A 10 -28.29 20.99 18.75
N SER A 11 -27.99 21.68 17.67
CA SER A 11 -27.61 21.06 16.43
C SER A 11 -26.38 20.21 16.72
N ALA A 12 -26.58 18.91 16.87
CA ALA A 12 -25.49 17.95 16.81
C ALA A 12 -24.97 18.01 15.35
N ASP A 13 -23.89 18.75 15.15
CA ASP A 13 -23.06 18.62 13.97
C ASP A 13 -22.52 17.18 13.96
N VAL A 14 -23.30 16.27 13.43
CA VAL A 14 -22.83 14.95 13.02
C VAL A 14 -22.02 15.21 11.75
N SER A 15 -20.79 15.70 11.93
CA SER A 15 -19.80 15.66 10.86
C SER A 15 -19.69 14.20 10.45
N THR A 16 -20.18 13.88 9.29
CA THR A 16 -20.02 12.58 8.63
C THR A 16 -18.53 12.35 8.46
N GLN A 17 -17.91 11.78 9.52
CA GLN A 17 -16.47 11.54 9.56
C GLN A 17 -16.17 10.50 8.49
N THR A 18 -15.59 10.96 7.39
CA THR A 18 -15.31 10.14 6.22
C THR A 18 -14.25 9.09 6.54
N LEU A 19 -14.61 7.83 6.36
CA LEU A 19 -13.70 6.70 6.47
C LEU A 19 -12.78 6.70 5.24
N SER A 20 -11.50 6.65 5.47
CA SER A 20 -10.46 6.63 4.43
C SER A 20 -9.66 5.34 4.47
N ARG A 21 -9.16 4.94 3.33
CA ARG A 21 -8.26 3.79 3.16
C ARG A 21 -6.82 4.24 3.32
N TYR A 22 -6.08 3.55 4.18
CA TYR A 22 -4.67 3.79 4.43
C TYR A 22 -3.85 2.58 3.99
N ARG A 23 -2.73 2.86 3.35
CA ARG A 23 -1.75 1.83 2.96
C ARG A 23 -0.37 2.23 3.45
N LEU A 24 0.33 1.29 4.08
CA LEU A 24 1.74 1.41 4.40
C LEU A 24 2.53 0.75 3.28
N VAL A 25 3.37 1.51 2.58
CA VAL A 25 3.99 1.10 1.32
C VAL A 25 5.49 1.30 1.36
N ALA A 26 6.25 0.30 0.89
CA ALA A 26 7.66 0.42 0.57
C ALA A 26 7.80 0.71 -0.94
N TYR A 27 8.36 1.88 -1.29
CA TYR A 27 8.61 2.23 -2.67
C TYR A 27 10.04 1.90 -3.08
N PRO A 28 10.27 1.46 -4.33
CA PRO A 28 11.60 1.32 -4.87
C PRO A 28 12.32 2.68 -4.98
N ASP A 29 13.64 2.65 -5.02
CA ASP A 29 14.43 3.82 -5.34
C ASP A 29 14.19 4.31 -6.78
N MET A 30 14.65 5.51 -7.09
CA MET A 30 14.40 6.15 -8.36
C MET A 30 14.90 5.32 -9.57
N LEU A 31 16.05 4.66 -9.47
CA LEU A 31 16.60 3.89 -10.58
C LEU A 31 15.78 2.62 -10.82
N THR A 32 15.43 1.92 -9.76
CA THR A 32 14.56 0.74 -9.83
C THR A 32 13.16 1.11 -10.32
N ASP A 33 12.58 2.23 -9.87
CA ASP A 33 11.28 2.72 -10.34
C ASP A 33 11.28 3.04 -11.84
N LEU A 34 12.35 3.64 -12.37
CA LEU A 34 12.51 3.88 -13.82
C LEU A 34 12.53 2.59 -14.63
N GLN A 35 13.20 1.55 -14.12
CA GLN A 35 13.22 0.24 -14.79
C GLN A 35 11.84 -0.43 -14.77
N ILE A 36 11.14 -0.35 -13.64
CA ILE A 36 9.76 -0.85 -13.52
C ILE A 36 8.83 -0.12 -14.50
N LYS A 37 8.93 1.21 -14.58
CA LYS A 37 8.14 2.02 -15.53
C LYS A 37 8.45 1.67 -17.00
N ALA A 38 9.69 1.33 -17.32
CA ALA A 38 10.05 0.88 -18.66
C ALA A 38 9.36 -0.46 -19.00
N GLU A 39 9.32 -1.41 -18.06
CA GLU A 39 8.60 -2.66 -18.21
C GLU A 39 7.08 -2.43 -18.36
N GLN A 40 6.51 -1.57 -17.52
CA GLN A 40 5.10 -1.18 -17.61
C GLN A 40 4.75 -0.57 -18.97
N ALA A 41 5.58 0.36 -19.45
CA ALA A 41 5.38 0.99 -20.77
C ALA A 41 5.51 -0.02 -21.93
N TYR A 42 6.39 -1.00 -21.80
CA TYR A 42 6.50 -2.09 -22.78
C TYR A 42 5.21 -2.91 -22.82
N ILE A 43 4.74 -3.40 -21.65
CA ILE A 43 3.55 -4.24 -21.54
C ILE A 43 2.31 -3.48 -22.04
N GLN A 44 2.17 -2.22 -21.67
CA GLN A 44 1.05 -1.39 -22.10
C GLN A 44 0.98 -1.26 -23.61
N ARG A 45 2.10 -0.99 -24.25
CA ARG A 45 2.17 -0.83 -25.71
C ARG A 45 1.92 -2.15 -26.45
N GLN A 46 2.49 -3.24 -25.93
CA GLN A 46 2.43 -4.55 -26.62
C GLN A 46 1.07 -5.23 -26.44
N TYR A 47 0.47 -5.11 -25.26
CA TYR A 47 -0.72 -5.89 -24.90
C TYR A 47 -1.95 -5.03 -24.57
N GLN A 48 -1.86 -3.73 -24.74
CA GLN A 48 -2.96 -2.78 -24.47
C GLN A 48 -3.55 -2.94 -23.05
N THR A 49 -2.70 -3.25 -22.08
CA THR A 49 -3.10 -3.38 -20.67
C THR A 49 -3.17 -2.03 -19.98
N SER A 50 -3.98 -1.92 -18.95
CA SER A 50 -3.91 -0.78 -18.04
C SER A 50 -2.67 -0.87 -17.15
N ILE A 51 -2.12 0.29 -16.79
CA ILE A 51 -1.06 0.42 -15.79
C ILE A 51 -1.69 0.99 -14.51
N PRO A 52 -1.21 0.59 -13.32
CA PRO A 52 -1.61 1.26 -12.08
C PRO A 52 -1.40 2.77 -12.18
N SER A 53 -2.41 3.55 -11.81
CA SER A 53 -2.33 5.03 -11.86
C SER A 53 -1.37 5.59 -10.82
N GLU A 54 -1.08 4.81 -9.79
CA GLU A 54 -0.15 5.16 -8.72
C GLU A 54 1.24 4.56 -8.97
N GLN A 55 2.25 5.15 -8.34
CA GLN A 55 3.59 4.57 -8.30
C GLN A 55 3.52 3.14 -7.74
N SER A 56 4.15 2.20 -8.42
CA SER A 56 4.20 0.82 -7.97
C SER A 56 5.05 0.70 -6.71
N GLY A 57 4.49 0.10 -5.67
CA GLY A 57 5.15 -0.14 -4.40
C GLY A 57 4.69 -1.43 -3.76
N ILE A 58 5.45 -1.91 -2.80
CA ILE A 58 5.13 -3.12 -2.03
C ILE A 58 4.27 -2.72 -0.83
N VAL A 59 3.01 -3.12 -0.84
CA VAL A 59 2.10 -2.85 0.29
C VAL A 59 2.41 -3.79 1.44
N VAL A 60 2.69 -3.23 2.61
CA VAL A 60 2.94 -3.96 3.86
C VAL A 60 1.65 -4.20 4.63
N ALA A 61 0.83 -3.16 4.73
CA ALA A 61 -0.44 -3.20 5.44
C ALA A 61 -1.47 -2.24 4.82
N GLU A 62 -2.75 -2.60 4.93
CA GLU A 62 -3.87 -1.79 4.50
C GLU A 62 -4.95 -1.80 5.57
N PHE A 63 -5.58 -0.66 5.85
CA PHE A 63 -6.64 -0.54 6.82
C PHE A 63 -7.56 0.65 6.53
N MET A 64 -8.73 0.62 7.15
CA MET A 64 -9.70 1.71 7.12
C MET A 64 -9.65 2.47 8.44
N ALA A 65 -9.62 3.80 8.37
CA ALA A 65 -9.67 4.67 9.56
C ALA A 65 -10.25 6.03 9.22
N ARG A 66 -10.70 6.75 10.25
CA ARG A 66 -11.11 8.15 10.11
C ARG A 66 -9.90 9.07 10.14
N GLU A 67 -10.02 10.22 9.50
CA GLU A 67 -8.94 11.22 9.44
C GLU A 67 -8.53 11.75 10.83
N ASP A 68 -9.47 11.82 11.79
CA ASP A 68 -9.17 12.26 13.16
C ASP A 68 -8.29 11.27 13.96
N MET A 69 -8.17 10.02 13.49
CA MET A 69 -7.30 9.00 14.07
C MET A 69 -5.84 9.10 13.57
N GLU A 70 -5.57 9.86 12.51
CA GLU A 70 -4.25 9.91 11.85
C GLU A 70 -3.10 10.23 12.82
N ALA A 71 -3.26 11.25 13.65
CA ALA A 71 -2.21 11.67 14.58
C ALA A 71 -1.81 10.55 15.55
N THR A 72 -2.77 9.76 16.02
CA THR A 72 -2.54 8.61 16.89
C THR A 72 -1.89 7.47 16.13
N LEU A 73 -2.41 7.12 14.94
CA LEU A 73 -1.86 6.07 14.07
C LEU A 73 -0.41 6.37 13.69
N ILE A 74 -0.11 7.60 13.28
CA ILE A 74 1.25 8.03 12.94
C ILE A 74 2.20 7.88 14.12
N ARG A 75 1.80 8.29 15.34
CA ARG A 75 2.61 8.15 16.54
C ARG A 75 2.93 6.69 16.88
N TRP A 76 1.95 5.80 16.77
CA TRP A 76 2.15 4.38 17.01
C TRP A 76 3.04 3.75 15.94
N MET A 77 2.81 4.09 14.66
CA MET A 77 3.64 3.62 13.55
C MET A 77 5.08 4.08 13.67
N HIS A 78 5.33 5.34 14.06
CA HIS A 78 6.69 5.81 14.34
C HIS A 78 7.39 4.95 15.39
N ARG A 79 6.71 4.66 16.51
CA ARG A 79 7.28 3.82 17.56
C ARG A 79 7.61 2.40 17.09
N ILE A 80 6.74 1.83 16.26
CA ILE A 80 6.92 0.46 15.74
C ILE A 80 8.02 0.43 14.68
N ILE A 81 7.95 1.31 13.69
CA ILE A 81 8.82 1.27 12.51
C ILE A 81 10.25 1.72 12.86
N SER A 82 10.41 2.66 13.80
CA SER A 82 11.73 3.11 14.26
C SER A 82 12.56 2.03 14.97
N THR A 83 11.99 0.89 15.30
CA THR A 83 12.71 -0.27 15.85
C THR A 83 13.09 -1.31 14.79
N GLN A 84 12.64 -1.13 13.56
CA GLN A 84 12.91 -2.05 12.46
C GLN A 84 14.12 -1.58 11.65
N SER A 85 14.98 -2.50 11.23
CA SER A 85 16.15 -2.20 10.40
C SER A 85 15.79 -2.09 8.92
N SER A 86 16.51 -1.25 8.18
CA SER A 86 16.46 -1.25 6.72
C SER A 86 16.91 -2.60 6.17
N PHE A 87 16.39 -2.98 5.02
CA PHE A 87 16.69 -4.26 4.40
C PHE A 87 16.68 -4.15 2.88
N ARG A 88 17.43 -5.05 2.25
CA ARG A 88 17.47 -5.15 0.79
C ARG A 88 16.31 -5.98 0.28
N VAL A 89 15.74 -5.56 -0.83
CA VAL A 89 14.73 -6.27 -1.60
C VAL A 89 15.32 -6.67 -2.94
N ASN A 90 15.25 -7.95 -3.28
CA ASN A 90 15.59 -8.47 -4.60
C ASN A 90 14.30 -8.87 -5.32
N ILE A 91 14.18 -8.40 -6.55
CA ILE A 91 13.05 -8.68 -7.43
C ILE A 91 13.53 -9.58 -8.54
N GLN A 92 12.99 -10.79 -8.63
CA GLN A 92 13.38 -11.74 -9.67
C GLN A 92 12.17 -12.33 -10.36
N GLY A 93 12.04 -11.99 -11.63
CA GLY A 93 11.01 -12.54 -12.52
C GLY A 93 9.61 -12.01 -12.23
N PHE A 94 8.67 -12.59 -12.94
CA PHE A 94 7.28 -12.16 -13.02
C PHE A 94 6.36 -13.22 -12.44
N GLY A 95 5.20 -12.78 -11.98
CA GLY A 95 4.10 -13.64 -11.57
C GLY A 95 2.77 -13.07 -12.00
N ALA A 96 1.71 -13.87 -11.88
CA ALA A 96 0.36 -13.43 -12.14
C ALA A 96 -0.56 -13.80 -10.99
N LEU A 97 -1.49 -12.90 -10.66
CA LEU A 97 -2.59 -13.17 -9.74
C LEU A 97 -3.75 -13.84 -10.50
N SER A 98 -4.64 -14.51 -9.78
CA SER A 98 -5.86 -15.09 -10.33
C SER A 98 -6.76 -14.07 -11.08
N SER A 99 -6.64 -12.80 -10.71
CA SER A 99 -7.29 -11.65 -11.37
C SER A 99 -6.60 -11.19 -12.67
N LYS A 100 -5.64 -11.97 -13.19
CA LYS A 100 -4.85 -11.67 -14.41
C LYS A 100 -4.00 -10.38 -14.32
N HIS A 101 -3.66 -9.95 -13.11
CA HIS A 101 -2.71 -8.86 -12.90
C HIS A 101 -1.29 -9.42 -12.84
N LEU A 102 -0.37 -8.82 -13.58
CA LEU A 102 1.05 -9.15 -13.47
C LEU A 102 1.69 -8.41 -12.29
N TYR A 103 2.62 -9.08 -11.66
CA TYR A 103 3.43 -8.51 -10.60
C TYR A 103 4.88 -8.99 -10.70
N LEU A 104 5.77 -8.23 -10.09
CA LEU A 104 7.16 -8.61 -9.91
C LEU A 104 7.32 -9.36 -8.59
N ARG A 105 8.04 -10.49 -8.63
CA ARG A 105 8.25 -11.36 -7.46
C ARG A 105 9.33 -10.80 -6.56
N VAL A 106 9.01 -10.65 -5.29
CA VAL A 106 9.94 -10.29 -4.22
C VAL A 106 10.47 -11.57 -3.59
N GLN A 107 11.80 -11.67 -3.46
CA GLN A 107 12.45 -12.87 -2.92
C GLN A 107 12.42 -12.89 -1.39
N GLU A 108 12.69 -11.76 -0.75
CA GLU A 108 12.74 -11.63 0.70
C GLU A 108 11.34 -11.44 1.26
N GLN A 109 10.80 -12.48 1.87
CA GLN A 109 9.48 -12.42 2.52
C GLN A 109 9.58 -12.06 4.00
N GLN A 110 10.64 -12.52 4.67
CA GLN A 110 10.78 -12.41 6.11
C GLN A 110 10.74 -10.98 6.67
N PRO A 111 11.43 -9.98 6.10
CA PRO A 111 11.36 -8.60 6.60
C PRO A 111 9.94 -8.04 6.51
N PHE A 112 9.21 -8.34 5.44
CA PHE A 112 7.81 -7.93 5.29
C PHE A 112 6.88 -8.62 6.28
N HIS A 113 7.10 -9.91 6.58
CA HIS A 113 6.37 -10.63 7.62
C HIS A 113 6.59 -10.01 9.00
N GLN A 114 7.83 -9.62 9.33
CA GLN A 114 8.17 -8.95 10.57
C GLN A 114 7.45 -7.59 10.69
N LEU A 115 7.52 -6.77 9.63
CA LEU A 115 6.81 -5.49 9.56
C LEU A 115 5.30 -5.68 9.70
N ALA A 116 4.72 -6.61 8.95
CA ALA A 116 3.29 -6.90 9.00
C ALA A 116 2.86 -7.44 10.40
N GLY A 117 3.71 -8.23 11.04
CA GLY A 117 3.52 -8.71 12.42
C GLY A 117 3.54 -7.55 13.43
N ALA A 118 4.47 -6.63 13.28
CA ALA A 118 4.60 -5.45 14.13
C ALA A 118 3.36 -4.53 14.06
N MET A 119 2.59 -4.56 12.95
CA MET A 119 1.34 -3.83 12.81
C MET A 119 0.18 -4.39 13.67
N GLN A 120 0.38 -5.44 14.45
CA GLN A 120 -0.68 -6.00 15.31
C GLN A 120 -1.23 -4.98 16.32
N VAL A 121 -0.40 -4.08 16.83
CA VAL A 121 -0.83 -3.01 17.74
C VAL A 121 -1.79 -2.05 17.03
N ILE A 122 -1.50 -1.74 15.77
CA ILE A 122 -2.38 -0.90 14.93
C ILE A 122 -3.70 -1.62 14.69
N ASP A 123 -3.68 -2.94 14.42
CA ASP A 123 -4.88 -3.76 14.25
C ASP A 123 -5.78 -3.73 15.49
N GLN A 124 -5.21 -3.87 16.69
CA GLN A 124 -5.95 -3.79 17.93
C GLN A 124 -6.61 -2.42 18.12
N TYR A 125 -5.88 -1.35 17.82
CA TYR A 125 -6.41 0.01 17.90
C TYR A 125 -7.54 0.24 16.90
N ILE A 126 -7.40 -0.19 15.65
CA ILE A 126 -8.44 -0.08 14.61
C ILE A 126 -9.70 -0.83 15.01
N ARG A 127 -9.56 -2.06 15.51
CA ARG A 127 -10.69 -2.89 15.98
C ARG A 127 -11.41 -2.33 17.19
N SER A 128 -10.73 -1.58 18.06
CA SER A 128 -11.37 -0.95 19.21
C SER A 128 -12.39 0.13 18.84
N TYR A 129 -12.42 0.53 17.56
CA TYR A 129 -13.43 1.42 16.97
C TYR A 129 -14.41 0.70 16.03
N ASP A 130 -14.51 -0.64 16.13
CA ASP A 130 -15.37 -1.49 15.31
C ASP A 130 -15.09 -1.42 13.79
N TYR A 131 -13.85 -1.08 13.42
CA TYR A 131 -13.44 -1.10 12.01
C TYR A 131 -12.90 -2.49 11.60
N PRO A 132 -12.91 -2.78 10.28
CA PRO A 132 -12.35 -4.01 9.77
C PRO A 132 -10.88 -4.19 10.17
N PRO A 133 -10.44 -5.44 10.39
CA PRO A 133 -9.06 -5.71 10.76
C PRO A 133 -8.07 -5.21 9.71
N VAL A 134 -6.87 -4.87 10.15
CA VAL A 134 -5.76 -4.52 9.26
C VAL A 134 -5.44 -5.69 8.34
N LYS A 135 -5.49 -5.49 7.04
CA LYS A 135 -4.98 -6.44 6.06
C LYS A 135 -3.46 -6.37 6.08
N ARG A 136 -2.81 -7.45 6.46
CA ARG A 136 -1.36 -7.61 6.49
C ARG A 136 -0.91 -8.46 5.31
N PHE A 137 -0.05 -7.92 4.47
CA PHE A 137 0.41 -8.61 3.27
C PHE A 137 1.66 -9.42 3.60
N THR A 138 1.49 -10.73 3.69
CA THR A 138 2.58 -11.67 4.01
C THR A 138 3.33 -12.15 2.77
N HIS A 139 2.76 -11.96 1.58
CA HIS A 139 3.40 -12.28 0.31
C HIS A 139 3.66 -10.97 -0.44
N PRO A 140 4.83 -10.35 -0.19
CA PRO A 140 5.15 -9.09 -0.84
C PRO A 140 5.27 -9.30 -2.35
N CYS A 141 4.64 -8.43 -3.09
CA CYS A 141 4.76 -8.36 -4.53
C CYS A 141 4.67 -6.91 -4.98
N LEU A 142 5.24 -6.60 -6.13
CA LEU A 142 5.20 -5.27 -6.69
C LEU A 142 4.29 -5.30 -7.92
N PRO A 143 3.11 -4.65 -7.87
CA PRO A 143 2.17 -4.63 -8.99
C PRO A 143 2.80 -4.02 -10.24
N LEU A 144 2.65 -4.69 -11.37
CA LEU A 144 3.20 -4.24 -12.64
C LEU A 144 2.11 -3.73 -13.59
N THR A 145 0.97 -4.42 -13.65
CA THR A 145 -0.16 -4.06 -14.53
C THR A 145 -1.48 -4.08 -13.80
N GLY A 146 -2.51 -3.45 -14.40
CA GLY A 146 -3.89 -3.79 -14.16
C GLY A 146 -4.25 -5.15 -14.77
N ALA A 147 -5.54 -5.42 -14.95
CA ALA A 147 -5.98 -6.69 -15.54
C ALA A 147 -5.53 -6.80 -17.01
N VAL A 148 -4.82 -7.87 -17.33
CA VAL A 148 -4.45 -8.21 -18.71
C VAL A 148 -5.68 -8.77 -19.43
N PRO A 149 -5.97 -8.34 -20.66
CA PRO A 149 -7.06 -8.90 -21.45
C PRO A 149 -6.94 -10.42 -21.59
N GLU A 150 -8.07 -11.14 -21.45
CA GLU A 150 -8.08 -12.60 -21.44
C GLU A 150 -7.39 -13.22 -22.66
N LYS A 151 -7.64 -12.64 -23.83
CA LYS A 151 -7.07 -13.11 -25.11
C LYS A 151 -5.54 -12.98 -25.19
N ALA A 152 -4.96 -12.06 -24.42
CA ALA A 152 -3.53 -11.80 -24.40
C ALA A 152 -2.81 -12.50 -23.24
N PHE A 153 -3.55 -13.00 -22.23
CA PHE A 153 -2.97 -13.45 -20.98
C PHE A 153 -1.96 -14.59 -21.15
N ASP A 154 -2.32 -15.62 -21.91
CA ASP A 154 -1.43 -16.77 -22.13
C ASP A 154 -0.15 -16.38 -22.87
N GLN A 155 -0.26 -15.50 -23.87
CA GLN A 155 0.89 -14.98 -24.61
C GLN A 155 1.81 -14.16 -23.70
N VAL A 156 1.23 -13.28 -22.87
CA VAL A 156 1.98 -12.50 -21.88
C VAL A 156 2.70 -13.43 -20.91
N MET A 157 2.02 -14.44 -20.37
CA MET A 157 2.63 -15.38 -19.43
C MET A 157 3.77 -16.17 -20.06
N GLN A 158 3.62 -16.61 -21.30
CA GLN A 158 4.66 -17.33 -22.02
C GLN A 158 5.91 -16.44 -22.26
N GLU A 159 5.72 -15.20 -22.68
CA GLU A 159 6.81 -14.25 -22.87
C GLU A 159 7.53 -13.95 -21.54
N PHE A 160 6.78 -13.58 -20.51
CA PHE A 160 7.34 -13.16 -19.24
C PHE A 160 7.90 -14.33 -18.40
N ALA A 161 7.48 -15.58 -18.66
CA ALA A 161 8.10 -16.75 -18.04
C ALA A 161 9.56 -16.94 -18.45
N SER A 162 9.92 -16.55 -19.69
CA SER A 162 11.29 -16.64 -20.21
C SER A 162 12.12 -15.37 -19.98
N ARG A 163 11.48 -14.26 -19.63
CA ARG A 163 12.12 -12.96 -19.49
C ARG A 163 12.83 -12.85 -18.14
N LYS A 164 14.11 -12.52 -18.17
CA LYS A 164 14.90 -12.30 -16.95
C LYS A 164 14.78 -10.85 -16.54
N LEU A 165 14.35 -10.64 -15.32
CA LEU A 165 14.40 -9.35 -14.65
C LEU A 165 15.07 -9.57 -13.29
N ASP A 166 16.11 -8.81 -13.00
CA ASP A 166 16.85 -8.85 -11.75
C ASP A 166 17.07 -7.41 -11.30
N LEU A 167 16.29 -6.98 -10.29
CA LEU A 167 16.34 -5.64 -9.73
C LEU A 167 16.56 -5.75 -8.23
N SER A 168 17.23 -4.75 -7.64
CA SER A 168 17.34 -4.69 -6.19
C SER A 168 17.36 -3.26 -5.69
N PHE A 169 16.74 -3.04 -4.54
CA PHE A 169 16.76 -1.75 -3.84
C PHE A 169 16.75 -1.95 -2.33
N GLU A 170 17.10 -0.92 -1.60
CA GLU A 170 17.06 -0.93 -0.14
C GLU A 170 15.82 -0.20 0.36
N VAL A 171 15.02 -0.87 1.20
CA VAL A 171 13.91 -0.25 1.91
C VAL A 171 14.46 0.44 3.15
N LYS A 172 14.59 1.77 3.07
CA LYS A 172 15.03 2.64 4.18
C LYS A 172 13.88 3.34 4.87
N GLU A 173 12.74 3.38 4.20
CA GLU A 173 11.57 4.12 4.65
C GLU A 173 10.27 3.49 4.15
N LEU A 174 9.21 3.73 4.90
CA LEU A 174 7.86 3.32 4.55
C LEU A 174 6.96 4.55 4.49
N MET A 175 6.09 4.59 3.51
CA MET A 175 5.18 5.71 3.29
C MET A 175 3.75 5.33 3.67
N LEU A 176 3.10 6.16 4.48
CA LEU A 176 1.66 6.06 4.73
C LEU A 176 0.92 6.87 3.67
N VAL A 177 0.09 6.19 2.91
CA VAL A 177 -0.70 6.77 1.83
C VAL A 177 -2.18 6.64 2.18
N ARG A 178 -2.94 7.71 2.03
CA ARG A 178 -4.39 7.76 2.22
C ARG A 178 -5.11 7.96 0.90
N SER A 179 -6.18 7.22 0.67
CA SER A 179 -7.14 7.46 -0.43
C SER A 179 -8.58 7.36 0.10
N ARG A 180 -9.47 8.17 -0.45
CA ARG A 180 -10.91 8.11 -0.10
C ARG A 180 -11.63 7.05 -0.92
N HIS A 181 -11.22 6.88 -2.16
CA HIS A 181 -11.79 5.91 -3.11
C HIS A 181 -10.68 5.10 -3.77
N GLU A 182 -10.98 3.90 -4.25
CA GLU A 182 -10.00 3.03 -4.93
C GLU A 182 -9.42 3.63 -6.21
N SER A 183 -10.19 4.50 -6.88
CA SER A 183 -9.77 5.19 -8.12
C SER A 183 -9.02 6.49 -7.89
N GLU A 184 -8.93 6.94 -6.63
CA GLU A 184 -8.25 8.20 -6.29
C GLU A 184 -6.77 7.97 -6.09
N ALA A 185 -5.94 8.83 -6.69
CA ALA A 185 -4.51 8.85 -6.41
C ALA A 185 -4.26 9.06 -4.91
N GLY A 186 -3.49 8.18 -4.30
CA GLY A 186 -3.24 8.23 -2.88
C GLY A 186 -2.46 9.48 -2.47
N LYS A 187 -2.91 10.15 -1.41
CA LYS A 187 -2.18 11.26 -0.80
C LYS A 187 -1.16 10.73 0.20
N GLN A 188 0.08 11.13 0.06
CA GLN A 188 1.12 10.88 1.06
C GLN A 188 0.76 11.62 2.36
N ILE A 189 0.71 10.88 3.47
CA ILE A 189 0.38 11.42 4.80
C ILE A 189 1.62 11.52 5.66
N ASN A 190 2.45 10.47 5.67
CA ASN A 190 3.66 10.45 6.48
C ASN A 190 4.73 9.51 5.91
N LEU A 191 5.98 9.78 6.28
CA LEU A 191 7.14 8.97 5.97
C LEU A 191 7.76 8.46 7.27
N PHE A 192 8.01 7.15 7.34
CA PHE A 192 8.65 6.50 8.50
C PHE A 192 10.00 5.94 8.09
N ARG A 193 11.05 6.36 8.78
CA ARG A 193 12.40 5.85 8.53
C ARG A 193 12.68 4.61 9.37
N LEU A 194 13.28 3.62 8.74
CA LEU A 194 13.84 2.44 9.37
C LEU A 194 15.22 2.76 9.94
N GLN A 195 15.68 1.98 10.90
CA GLN A 195 17.06 2.08 11.38
C GLN A 195 18.03 1.60 10.27
N PRO A 196 19.23 2.15 10.18
CA PRO A 196 20.26 1.60 9.28
C PRO A 196 20.45 0.11 9.56
N GLY A 197 20.44 -0.70 8.50
CA GLY A 197 20.79 -2.12 8.60
C GLY A 197 22.27 -2.26 8.93
N THR A 198 22.61 -3.25 9.74
CA THR A 198 24.00 -3.63 10.05
C THR A 198 24.58 -4.45 8.91
#